data_b295d9efc64a86009893109232be84bd
#
_entry.id   b295d9efc64a86009893109232be84bd
#
_cell.length_a   1.000
_cell.length_b   1.000
_cell.length_c   1.000
_cell.angle_alpha   90.00
_cell.angle_beta   90.00
_cell.angle_gamma   90.00
#
_symmetry.space_group_name_H-M   'P 1'
#
loop_
_entity.id
_entity.type
_entity.pdbx_description
1 polymer ?
#
loop_
_entity_poly.entity_id
_entity_poly.type
_entity_poly.pdbx_seq_one_letter_code
_entity_poly.pdbx_strand_id
1 'polypeptide(L)'
;MLRREVNIKVVTVLIFSVVGAASSEDYKTINGKEFKDATVTRVEPDGIVVKTKSGMSKVYFAELPKEIQERFHYDPRKASTYSAEQAANYAAYQNQQSEAQRQREEAAAKNNATLAQQQAAKNRTQALQDRYATLQQEENALLVKIGEAKQPGPEYWQGKHKSHHSNPQKSQLPLLQSQLSDVRHEKGEVRKQLEKPQR
;
A
#
# COMPACT_ATOMS: atom_id res chain seq x y z
N MET A 1 -9.28 13.26 29.76
CA MET A 1 -10.22 13.64 28.67
C MET A 1 -10.21 15.17 28.57
N LEU A 2 -9.43 15.73 27.68
CA LEU A 2 -9.40 17.16 27.37
C LEU A 2 -10.05 17.36 26.00
N ARG A 3 -11.28 17.89 26.01
CA ARG A 3 -11.96 18.42 24.82
C ARG A 3 -11.24 19.68 24.38
N ARG A 4 -10.55 19.64 23.26
CA ARG A 4 -10.10 20.84 22.54
C ARG A 4 -11.31 21.44 21.83
N GLU A 5 -11.78 22.56 22.34
CA GLU A 5 -12.73 23.44 21.68
C GLU A 5 -12.04 24.06 20.45
N VAL A 6 -12.48 23.66 19.27
CA VAL A 6 -12.05 24.29 18.00
C VAL A 6 -12.89 25.54 17.80
N ASN A 7 -12.31 26.71 18.10
CA ASN A 7 -12.91 28.01 17.81
C ASN A 7 -12.91 28.22 16.27
N ILE A 8 -13.99 27.85 15.64
CA ILE A 8 -14.25 28.22 14.24
C ILE A 8 -14.67 29.70 14.22
N LYS A 9 -13.72 30.59 13.92
CA LYS A 9 -14.03 31.95 13.56
C LYS A 9 -14.70 31.94 12.19
N VAL A 10 -16.01 32.01 12.19
CA VAL A 10 -16.81 32.23 10.97
C VAL A 10 -16.50 33.63 10.47
N VAL A 11 -15.64 33.74 9.47
CA VAL A 11 -15.42 34.97 8.72
C VAL A 11 -16.61 35.11 7.78
N THR A 12 -17.55 35.93 8.17
CA THR A 12 -18.70 36.31 7.32
C THR A 12 -18.17 37.20 6.18
N VAL A 13 -17.90 36.59 5.03
CA VAL A 13 -17.60 37.34 3.80
C VAL A 13 -18.91 37.93 3.31
N LEU A 14 -19.11 39.25 3.50
CA LEU A 14 -20.17 40.01 2.93
C LEU A 14 -19.95 40.08 1.39
N ILE A 15 -20.60 39.18 0.66
CA ILE A 15 -20.64 39.21 -0.80
C ILE A 15 -21.63 40.31 -1.18
N PHE A 16 -21.11 41.47 -1.53
CA PHE A 16 -21.90 42.50 -2.20
C PHE A 16 -22.24 42.02 -3.63
N SER A 17 -23.39 41.41 -3.78
CA SER A 17 -23.95 41.09 -5.08
C SER A 17 -24.46 42.39 -5.72
N VAL A 18 -23.60 43.08 -6.46
CA VAL A 18 -24.06 44.08 -7.38
C VAL A 18 -24.66 43.32 -8.57
N VAL A 19 -25.99 43.16 -8.57
CA VAL A 19 -26.75 42.74 -9.73
C VAL A 19 -26.74 43.92 -10.73
N GLY A 20 -25.62 44.09 -11.40
CA GLY A 20 -25.55 44.93 -12.59
C GLY A 20 -26.25 44.19 -13.73
N ALA A 21 -27.10 44.92 -14.49
CA ALA A 21 -27.72 44.43 -15.69
C ALA A 21 -26.65 43.67 -16.53
N ALA A 22 -26.98 42.47 -16.94
CA ALA A 22 -26.09 41.61 -17.72
C ALA A 22 -25.95 42.15 -19.13
N SER A 23 -25.23 43.26 -19.29
CA SER A 23 -24.86 43.74 -20.62
C SER A 23 -23.59 43.01 -21.05
N SER A 24 -23.64 42.44 -22.22
CA SER A 24 -22.48 41.85 -22.87
C SER A 24 -21.60 42.97 -23.37
N GLU A 25 -20.36 43.00 -22.97
CA GLU A 25 -19.37 44.00 -23.36
C GLU A 25 -18.08 43.34 -23.85
N ASP A 26 -17.35 44.06 -24.69
CA ASP A 26 -16.01 43.59 -25.10
C ASP A 26 -14.96 44.14 -24.14
N TYR A 27 -14.21 43.25 -23.52
CA TYR A 27 -13.08 43.58 -22.65
C TYR A 27 -11.78 43.33 -23.39
N LYS A 28 -10.93 44.36 -23.44
CA LYS A 28 -9.58 44.26 -24.01
C LYS A 28 -8.56 44.51 -22.92
N THR A 29 -7.65 43.56 -22.73
CA THR A 29 -6.53 43.70 -21.77
C THR A 29 -5.43 44.59 -22.37
N ILE A 30 -4.61 45.19 -21.51
CA ILE A 30 -3.44 45.96 -21.94
C ILE A 30 -2.41 45.09 -22.70
N ASN A 31 -2.45 43.76 -22.49
CA ASN A 31 -1.61 42.78 -23.19
C ASN A 31 -2.21 42.38 -24.57
N GLY A 32 -3.31 42.99 -24.99
CA GLY A 32 -3.95 42.73 -26.27
C GLY A 32 -4.92 41.57 -26.37
N LYS A 33 -5.19 40.87 -25.25
CA LYS A 33 -6.19 39.80 -25.20
C LYS A 33 -7.59 40.38 -25.21
N GLU A 34 -8.44 39.90 -26.11
CA GLU A 34 -9.82 40.38 -26.27
C GLU A 34 -10.82 39.31 -25.80
N PHE A 35 -11.82 39.76 -25.02
CA PHE A 35 -12.94 38.93 -24.55
C PHE A 35 -14.21 39.54 -25.15
N LYS A 36 -14.65 39.00 -26.31
CA LYS A 36 -15.83 39.50 -27.05
C LYS A 36 -17.12 38.93 -26.47
N ASP A 37 -18.18 39.73 -26.50
CA ASP A 37 -19.49 39.33 -25.96
C ASP A 37 -19.42 38.82 -24.53
N ALA A 38 -18.54 39.38 -23.71
CA ALA A 38 -18.30 38.90 -22.34
C ALA A 38 -19.30 39.52 -21.36
N THR A 39 -19.91 38.65 -20.55
CA THR A 39 -20.79 39.04 -19.46
C THR A 39 -20.07 38.88 -18.14
N VAL A 40 -19.98 39.92 -17.32
CA VAL A 40 -19.40 39.84 -15.98
C VAL A 40 -20.34 39.04 -15.07
N THR A 41 -19.89 37.91 -14.60
CA THR A 41 -20.64 37.03 -13.69
C THR A 41 -20.30 37.25 -12.22
N ARG A 42 -19.08 37.72 -11.93
CA ARG A 42 -18.61 38.03 -10.58
C ARG A 42 -17.52 39.07 -10.61
N VAL A 43 -17.56 39.95 -9.63
CA VAL A 43 -16.48 40.91 -9.34
C VAL A 43 -15.77 40.49 -8.09
N GLU A 44 -14.46 40.27 -8.19
CA GLU A 44 -13.57 39.90 -7.08
C GLU A 44 -12.62 41.09 -6.82
N PRO A 45 -12.01 41.16 -5.62
CA PRO A 45 -11.13 42.30 -5.31
C PRO A 45 -9.94 42.47 -6.27
N ASP A 46 -9.48 41.38 -6.89
CA ASP A 46 -8.32 41.33 -7.77
C ASP A 46 -8.69 41.28 -9.28
N GLY A 47 -9.98 41.12 -9.64
CA GLY A 47 -10.39 40.97 -11.02
C GLY A 47 -11.87 40.72 -11.21
N ILE A 48 -12.26 40.53 -12.47
CA ILE A 48 -13.62 40.16 -12.87
C ILE A 48 -13.63 38.75 -13.45
N VAL A 49 -14.69 38.02 -13.17
CA VAL A 49 -14.97 36.73 -13.81
C VAL A 49 -15.97 36.99 -14.94
N VAL A 50 -15.54 36.76 -16.16
CA VAL A 50 -16.35 36.97 -17.37
C VAL A 50 -16.73 35.64 -17.99
N LYS A 51 -17.98 35.56 -18.46
CA LYS A 51 -18.50 34.46 -19.27
C LYS A 51 -18.53 34.90 -20.73
N THR A 52 -17.89 34.12 -21.57
CA THR A 52 -17.89 34.30 -23.04
C THR A 52 -18.48 33.04 -23.70
N LYS A 53 -18.61 33.06 -25.03
CA LYS A 53 -19.02 31.86 -25.80
C LYS A 53 -18.06 30.69 -25.64
N SER A 54 -16.78 30.97 -25.34
CA SER A 54 -15.73 29.94 -25.12
C SER A 54 -15.64 29.42 -23.71
N GLY A 55 -16.38 29.98 -22.74
CA GLY A 55 -16.38 29.57 -21.35
C GLY A 55 -16.22 30.74 -20.36
N MET A 56 -15.87 30.38 -19.11
CA MET A 56 -15.60 31.36 -18.05
C MET A 56 -14.10 31.61 -17.92
N SER A 57 -13.75 32.89 -17.76
CA SER A 57 -12.36 33.32 -17.56
C SER A 57 -12.29 34.41 -16.49
N LYS A 58 -11.25 34.37 -15.66
CA LYS A 58 -10.92 35.47 -14.74
C LYS A 58 -9.96 36.41 -15.45
N VAL A 59 -10.26 37.70 -15.40
CA VAL A 59 -9.43 38.78 -15.92
C VAL A 59 -9.04 39.67 -14.76
N TYR A 60 -7.74 39.80 -14.50
CA TYR A 60 -7.24 40.59 -13.39
C TYR A 60 -7.32 42.06 -13.67
N PHE A 61 -7.67 42.89 -12.68
CA PHE A 61 -7.74 44.33 -12.84
C PHE A 61 -6.40 44.95 -13.28
N ALA A 62 -5.28 44.39 -12.85
CA ALA A 62 -3.95 44.80 -13.27
C ALA A 62 -3.72 44.65 -14.78
N GLU A 63 -4.51 43.81 -15.48
CA GLU A 63 -4.45 43.60 -16.92
C GLU A 63 -5.46 44.46 -17.68
N LEU A 64 -6.33 45.17 -16.99
CA LEU A 64 -7.38 45.97 -17.59
C LEU A 64 -7.00 47.46 -17.65
N PRO A 65 -7.51 48.21 -18.64
CA PRO A 65 -7.36 49.66 -18.71
C PRO A 65 -7.87 50.37 -17.46
N LYS A 66 -7.31 51.56 -17.16
CA LYS A 66 -7.66 52.31 -15.94
C LYS A 66 -9.14 52.64 -15.84
N GLU A 67 -9.80 52.94 -16.97
CA GLU A 67 -11.22 53.24 -17.00
C GLU A 67 -12.08 52.10 -16.49
N ILE A 68 -11.68 50.86 -16.80
CA ILE A 68 -12.35 49.64 -16.30
C ILE A 68 -12.06 49.45 -14.82
N GLN A 69 -10.83 49.69 -14.39
CA GLN A 69 -10.44 49.61 -12.99
C GLN A 69 -11.24 50.59 -12.11
N GLU A 70 -11.40 51.83 -12.57
CA GLU A 70 -12.18 52.87 -11.89
C GLU A 70 -13.66 52.49 -11.81
N ARG A 71 -14.23 51.99 -12.92
CA ARG A 71 -15.62 51.57 -13.00
C ARG A 71 -15.96 50.47 -11.95
N PHE A 72 -15.03 49.57 -11.66
CA PHE A 72 -15.21 48.51 -10.68
C PHE A 72 -14.62 48.86 -9.31
N HIS A 73 -14.22 50.08 -9.08
CA HIS A 73 -13.64 50.56 -7.81
C HIS A 73 -12.44 49.72 -7.34
N TYR A 74 -11.55 49.39 -8.28
CA TYR A 74 -10.37 48.60 -8.01
C TYR A 74 -9.46 49.24 -6.95
N ASP A 75 -9.13 48.49 -5.91
CA ASP A 75 -8.20 48.87 -4.86
C ASP A 75 -6.99 47.88 -4.84
N PRO A 76 -5.79 48.33 -5.24
CA PRO A 76 -4.62 47.47 -5.31
C PRO A 76 -4.25 46.78 -4.00
N ARG A 77 -4.53 47.42 -2.85
CA ARG A 77 -4.23 46.84 -1.52
C ARG A 77 -5.17 45.70 -1.23
N LYS A 78 -6.46 45.87 -1.45
CA LYS A 78 -7.46 44.82 -1.27
C LYS A 78 -7.21 43.63 -2.21
N ALA A 79 -6.87 43.94 -3.47
CA ALA A 79 -6.51 42.92 -4.44
C ALA A 79 -5.31 42.09 -4.02
N SER A 80 -4.26 42.75 -3.55
CA SER A 80 -3.04 42.07 -3.07
C SER A 80 -3.33 41.18 -1.86
N THR A 81 -4.09 41.66 -0.87
CA THR A 81 -4.48 40.84 0.30
C THR A 81 -5.31 39.64 -0.13
N TYR A 82 -6.30 39.84 -0.99
CA TYR A 82 -7.16 38.77 -1.49
C TYR A 82 -6.37 37.72 -2.27
N SER A 83 -5.50 38.14 -3.18
CA SER A 83 -4.63 37.21 -3.94
C SER A 83 -3.70 36.42 -3.03
N ALA A 84 -3.13 37.06 -2.00
CA ALA A 84 -2.29 36.38 -1.02
C ALA A 84 -3.07 35.35 -0.18
N GLU A 85 -4.29 35.67 0.24
CA GLU A 85 -5.18 34.74 0.93
C GLU A 85 -5.57 33.55 0.05
N GLN A 86 -5.90 33.80 -1.22
CA GLN A 86 -6.22 32.73 -2.18
C GLN A 86 -5.02 31.81 -2.40
N ALA A 87 -3.83 32.36 -2.58
CA ALA A 87 -2.61 31.60 -2.72
C ALA A 87 -2.29 30.76 -1.46
N ALA A 88 -2.47 31.34 -0.26
CA ALA A 88 -2.28 30.64 1.01
C ALA A 88 -3.28 29.49 1.18
N ASN A 89 -4.56 29.73 0.88
CA ASN A 89 -5.61 28.70 0.93
C ASN A 89 -5.34 27.54 -0.05
N TYR A 90 -4.90 27.86 -1.26
CA TYR A 90 -4.54 26.87 -2.25
C TYR A 90 -3.32 26.03 -1.82
N ALA A 91 -2.29 26.68 -1.29
CA ALA A 91 -1.12 25.99 -0.74
C ALA A 91 -1.49 25.10 0.44
N ALA A 92 -2.34 25.58 1.36
CA ALA A 92 -2.83 24.79 2.49
C ALA A 92 -3.62 23.54 2.03
N TYR A 93 -4.48 23.71 1.03
CA TYR A 93 -5.22 22.60 0.42
C TYR A 93 -4.30 21.57 -0.24
N GLN A 94 -3.30 22.00 -0.99
CA GLN A 94 -2.30 21.12 -1.59
C GLN A 94 -1.47 20.36 -0.53
N ASN A 95 -1.05 21.06 0.52
CA ASN A 95 -0.33 20.43 1.63
C ASN A 95 -1.19 19.38 2.32
N GLN A 96 -2.45 19.67 2.59
CA GLN A 96 -3.38 18.71 3.19
C GLN A 96 -3.58 17.46 2.31
N GLN A 97 -3.71 17.65 0.98
CA GLN A 97 -3.80 16.51 0.06
C GLN A 97 -2.53 15.67 0.06
N SER A 98 -1.36 16.32 0.01
CA SER A 98 -0.08 15.61 0.00
C SER A 98 0.17 14.84 1.31
N GLU A 99 -0.20 15.41 2.45
CA GLU A 99 -0.13 14.72 3.75
C GLU A 99 -1.08 13.52 3.82
N ALA A 100 -2.31 13.69 3.35
CA ALA A 100 -3.28 12.60 3.30
C ALA A 100 -2.81 11.46 2.38
N GLN A 101 -2.18 11.78 1.27
CA GLN A 101 -1.60 10.79 0.38
C GLN A 101 -0.43 10.05 1.03
N ARG A 102 0.51 10.77 1.66
CA ARG A 102 1.62 10.14 2.40
C ARG A 102 1.13 9.20 3.50
N GLN A 103 0.13 9.61 4.28
CA GLN A 103 -0.46 8.77 5.31
C GLN A 103 -1.06 7.48 4.73
N ARG A 104 -1.74 7.56 3.58
CA ARG A 104 -2.27 6.38 2.87
C ARG A 104 -1.16 5.45 2.38
N GLU A 105 -0.10 6.01 1.82
CA GLU A 105 1.05 5.25 1.33
C GLU A 105 1.79 4.56 2.48
N GLU A 106 2.01 5.25 3.61
CA GLU A 106 2.60 4.66 4.81
C GLU A 106 1.74 3.55 5.41
N ALA A 107 0.42 3.75 5.48
CA ALA A 107 -0.51 2.73 5.96
C ALA A 107 -0.51 1.51 5.02
N ALA A 108 -0.51 1.72 3.72
CA ALA A 108 -0.43 0.65 2.72
C ALA A 108 0.91 -0.12 2.82
N ALA A 109 2.03 0.60 2.98
CA ALA A 109 3.34 -0.01 3.16
C ALA A 109 3.41 -0.88 4.42
N LYS A 110 2.88 -0.39 5.56
CA LYS A 110 2.80 -1.17 6.81
C LYS A 110 1.94 -2.42 6.65
N ASN A 111 0.78 -2.28 6.03
CA ASN A 111 -0.11 -3.42 5.77
C ASN A 111 0.56 -4.46 4.87
N ASN A 112 1.21 -4.03 3.79
CA ASN A 112 1.93 -4.92 2.87
C ASN A 112 3.09 -5.63 3.58
N ALA A 113 3.86 -4.93 4.42
CA ALA A 113 4.92 -5.53 5.21
C ALA A 113 4.38 -6.60 6.18
N THR A 114 3.26 -6.31 6.86
CA THR A 114 2.61 -7.27 7.76
C THR A 114 2.11 -8.49 7.01
N LEU A 115 1.47 -8.31 5.85
CA LEU A 115 1.01 -9.42 5.01
C LEU A 115 2.18 -10.27 4.50
N ALA A 116 3.27 -9.62 4.07
CA ALA A 116 4.47 -10.33 3.62
C ALA A 116 5.09 -11.18 4.75
N GLN A 117 5.17 -10.64 5.98
CA GLN A 117 5.64 -11.38 7.16
C GLN A 117 4.73 -12.57 7.47
N GLN A 118 3.42 -12.38 7.46
CA GLN A 118 2.46 -13.47 7.69
C GLN A 118 2.58 -14.57 6.63
N GLN A 119 2.75 -14.17 5.36
CA GLN A 119 2.92 -15.13 4.27
C GLN A 119 4.24 -15.90 4.41
N ALA A 120 5.33 -15.21 4.73
CA ALA A 120 6.63 -15.84 4.98
C ALA A 120 6.57 -16.83 6.15
N ALA A 121 5.87 -16.47 7.24
CA ALA A 121 5.67 -17.39 8.37
C ALA A 121 4.85 -18.62 7.97
N LYS A 122 3.77 -18.47 7.23
CA LYS A 122 2.97 -19.59 6.70
C LYS A 122 3.79 -20.52 5.80
N ASN A 123 4.54 -19.93 4.87
CA ASN A 123 5.39 -20.69 3.94
C ASN A 123 6.47 -21.49 4.70
N ARG A 124 7.07 -20.88 5.73
CA ARG A 124 8.05 -21.56 6.60
C ARG A 124 7.42 -22.73 7.35
N THR A 125 6.24 -22.53 7.92
CA THR A 125 5.52 -23.60 8.62
C THR A 125 5.19 -24.74 7.68
N GLN A 126 4.68 -24.43 6.49
CA GLN A 126 4.38 -25.43 5.47
C GLN A 126 5.63 -26.22 5.06
N ALA A 127 6.74 -25.55 4.80
CA ALA A 127 7.99 -26.21 4.45
C ALA A 127 8.49 -27.16 5.55
N LEU A 128 8.35 -26.78 6.83
CA LEU A 128 8.69 -27.63 7.95
C LEU A 128 7.75 -28.85 8.07
N GLN A 129 6.46 -28.67 7.82
CA GLN A 129 5.49 -29.78 7.78
C GLN A 129 5.79 -30.76 6.65
N ASP A 130 6.10 -30.26 5.48
CA ASP A 130 6.45 -31.09 4.31
C ASP A 130 7.76 -31.86 4.57
N ARG A 131 8.76 -31.19 5.18
CA ARG A 131 10.01 -31.88 5.57
C ARG A 131 9.77 -32.95 6.62
N TYR A 132 8.93 -32.67 7.63
CA TYR A 132 8.56 -33.67 8.64
C TYR A 132 7.87 -34.89 8.01
N ALA A 133 6.94 -34.67 7.09
CA ALA A 133 6.26 -35.76 6.37
C ALA A 133 7.23 -36.60 5.55
N THR A 134 8.18 -35.97 4.85
CA THR A 134 9.24 -36.65 4.10
C THR A 134 10.10 -37.54 5.01
N LEU A 135 10.57 -36.96 6.14
CA LEU A 135 11.37 -37.71 7.12
C LEU A 135 10.58 -38.87 7.72
N GLN A 136 9.29 -38.74 7.93
CA GLN A 136 8.42 -39.83 8.40
C GLN A 136 8.35 -40.96 7.34
N GLN A 137 8.28 -40.64 6.05
CA GLN A 137 8.31 -41.65 4.98
C GLN A 137 9.67 -42.33 4.90
N GLU A 138 10.78 -41.56 4.99
CA GLU A 138 12.13 -42.11 5.00
C GLU A 138 12.35 -43.04 6.20
N GLU A 139 11.89 -42.66 7.41
CA GLU A 139 11.96 -43.52 8.59
C GLU A 139 11.22 -44.85 8.38
N ASN A 140 10.00 -44.80 7.86
CA ASN A 140 9.21 -46.00 7.59
C ASN A 140 9.89 -46.90 6.56
N ALA A 141 10.45 -46.33 5.49
CA ALA A 141 11.18 -47.08 4.46
C ALA A 141 12.43 -47.76 5.03
N LEU A 142 13.17 -47.09 5.92
CA LEU A 142 14.33 -47.67 6.61
C LEU A 142 13.94 -48.79 7.55
N LEU A 143 12.83 -48.64 8.30
CA LEU A 143 12.32 -49.69 9.19
C LEU A 143 11.93 -50.96 8.42
N VAL A 144 11.30 -50.82 7.24
CA VAL A 144 10.99 -51.96 6.38
C VAL A 144 12.26 -52.65 5.91
N LYS A 145 13.26 -51.90 5.38
CA LYS A 145 14.56 -52.47 4.96
C LYS A 145 15.31 -53.18 6.11
N ILE A 146 15.28 -52.60 7.30
CA ILE A 146 15.87 -53.22 8.49
C ILE A 146 15.13 -54.50 8.87
N GLY A 147 13.79 -54.49 8.75
CA GLY A 147 12.96 -55.67 8.94
C GLY A 147 13.33 -56.80 7.99
N GLU A 148 13.45 -56.51 6.69
CA GLU A 148 13.85 -57.46 5.64
C GLU A 148 15.28 -58.00 5.89
N ALA A 149 16.23 -57.11 6.23
CA ALA A 149 17.61 -57.49 6.49
C ALA A 149 17.78 -58.37 7.75
N LYS A 150 16.82 -58.30 8.69
CA LYS A 150 16.79 -59.17 9.90
C LYS A 150 16.17 -60.55 9.68
N GLN A 151 15.40 -60.71 8.58
CA GLN A 151 14.80 -62.01 8.27
C GLN A 151 15.87 -63.03 7.97
N PRO A 152 15.66 -64.31 8.34
CA PRO A 152 16.55 -65.40 7.92
C PRO A 152 16.55 -65.49 6.38
N GLY A 153 17.67 -65.91 5.84
CA GLY A 153 17.78 -66.23 4.40
C GLY A 153 16.96 -67.44 4.01
N PRO A 154 16.99 -67.83 2.74
CA PRO A 154 16.24 -68.99 2.23
C PRO A 154 16.52 -70.27 3.03
N GLU A 155 15.47 -71.04 3.21
CA GLU A 155 15.56 -72.37 3.87
C GLU A 155 16.31 -73.37 2.99
N TYR A 156 17.11 -74.21 3.60
CA TYR A 156 17.69 -75.36 2.95
C TYR A 156 17.71 -76.56 3.92
N TRP A 157 17.74 -77.76 3.36
CA TRP A 157 17.80 -79.01 4.13
C TRP A 157 19.26 -79.46 4.38
N GLN A 158 19.61 -79.62 5.64
CA GLN A 158 20.88 -80.23 6.02
C GLN A 158 20.61 -81.53 6.72
N GLY A 159 20.59 -82.62 5.95
CA GLY A 159 20.18 -83.90 6.43
C GLY A 159 18.71 -83.95 6.85
N LYS A 160 18.43 -84.26 8.12
CA LYS A 160 17.06 -84.30 8.68
C LYS A 160 16.58 -82.93 9.26
N HIS A 161 17.44 -81.90 9.26
CA HIS A 161 17.14 -80.61 9.82
C HIS A 161 17.01 -79.55 8.77
N LYS A 162 16.03 -78.58 8.95
CA LYS A 162 15.92 -77.35 8.20
C LYS A 162 16.88 -76.31 8.76
N SER A 163 17.64 -75.67 7.92
CA SER A 163 18.52 -74.53 8.24
C SER A 163 18.26 -73.36 7.28
N HIS A 164 18.77 -72.17 7.61
CA HIS A 164 18.63 -71.00 6.79
C HIS A 164 19.99 -70.49 6.32
N HIS A 165 20.07 -70.07 5.04
CA HIS A 165 21.21 -69.32 4.58
C HIS A 165 21.33 -67.98 5.28
N SER A 166 22.53 -67.45 5.34
CA SER A 166 22.71 -66.06 5.81
C SER A 166 22.02 -65.10 4.86
N ASN A 167 21.23 -64.18 5.44
CA ASN A 167 20.60 -63.12 4.63
C ASN A 167 21.70 -62.23 4.05
N PRO A 168 21.80 -62.03 2.70
CA PRO A 168 22.84 -61.19 2.13
C PRO A 168 22.72 -59.70 2.54
N GLN A 169 21.53 -59.26 2.88
CA GLN A 169 21.29 -57.87 3.35
C GLN A 169 21.72 -57.63 4.79
N LYS A 170 22.06 -58.69 5.56
CA LYS A 170 22.47 -58.58 6.96
C LYS A 170 23.71 -57.70 7.16
N SER A 171 24.63 -57.68 6.16
CA SER A 171 25.82 -56.83 6.19
C SER A 171 25.51 -55.34 6.14
N GLN A 172 24.33 -54.95 5.64
CA GLN A 172 23.87 -53.54 5.52
C GLN A 172 23.20 -53.02 6.80
N LEU A 173 22.89 -53.93 7.79
CA LEU A 173 22.19 -53.56 9.03
C LEU A 173 22.84 -52.39 9.78
N PRO A 174 24.17 -52.33 9.98
CA PRO A 174 24.79 -51.23 10.72
C PRO A 174 24.58 -49.88 10.01
N LEU A 175 24.68 -49.85 8.67
CA LEU A 175 24.48 -48.65 7.87
C LEU A 175 23.03 -48.19 7.94
N LEU A 176 22.08 -49.13 7.76
CA LEU A 176 20.64 -48.83 7.83
C LEU A 176 20.25 -48.31 9.22
N GLN A 177 20.83 -48.84 10.28
CA GLN A 177 20.58 -48.36 11.64
C GLN A 177 21.16 -46.97 11.90
N SER A 178 22.34 -46.67 11.35
CA SER A 178 22.92 -45.32 11.42
C SER A 178 22.01 -44.32 10.69
N GLN A 179 21.60 -44.61 9.44
CA GLN A 179 20.68 -43.78 8.69
C GLN A 179 19.35 -43.55 9.41
N LEU A 180 18.79 -44.57 10.03
CA LEU A 180 17.58 -44.46 10.85
C LEU A 180 17.77 -43.52 12.03
N SER A 181 18.93 -43.59 12.71
CA SER A 181 19.28 -42.68 13.81
C SER A 181 19.33 -41.21 13.32
N ASP A 182 19.98 -40.97 12.18
CA ASP A 182 20.13 -39.63 11.60
C ASP A 182 18.77 -39.03 11.20
N VAL A 183 17.92 -39.82 10.52
CA VAL A 183 16.56 -39.41 10.16
C VAL A 183 15.72 -39.11 11.40
N ARG A 184 15.80 -39.89 12.44
CA ARG A 184 15.09 -39.65 13.70
C ARG A 184 15.58 -38.40 14.41
N HIS A 185 16.88 -38.15 14.41
CA HIS A 185 17.44 -36.92 14.96
C HIS A 185 16.93 -35.70 14.22
N GLU A 186 17.04 -35.68 12.87
CA GLU A 186 16.56 -34.58 12.07
C GLU A 186 15.04 -34.34 12.24
N LYS A 187 14.25 -35.44 12.24
CA LYS A 187 12.79 -35.35 12.49
C LYS A 187 12.49 -34.71 13.85
N GLY A 188 13.28 -35.04 14.88
CA GLY A 188 13.20 -34.44 16.21
C GLY A 188 13.47 -32.93 16.19
N GLU A 189 14.48 -32.48 15.44
CA GLU A 189 14.81 -31.07 15.30
C GLU A 189 13.73 -30.29 14.54
N VAL A 190 13.21 -30.86 13.45
CA VAL A 190 12.09 -30.26 12.69
C VAL A 190 10.85 -30.14 13.58
N ARG A 191 10.54 -31.16 14.38
CA ARG A 191 9.42 -31.11 15.33
C ARG A 191 9.59 -29.99 16.36
N LYS A 192 10.77 -29.84 16.93
CA LYS A 192 11.06 -28.74 17.86
C LYS A 192 10.89 -27.36 17.22
N GLN A 193 11.21 -27.23 15.92
CA GLN A 193 10.99 -25.98 15.20
C GLN A 193 9.50 -25.69 14.96
N LEU A 194 8.69 -26.73 14.71
CA LEU A 194 7.23 -26.61 14.57
C LEU A 194 6.54 -26.25 15.90
N GLU A 195 7.06 -26.75 17.02
CA GLU A 195 6.51 -26.50 18.36
C GLU A 195 6.88 -25.09 18.91
N LYS A 196 7.92 -24.43 18.35
CA LYS A 196 8.28 -23.07 18.76
C LYS A 196 7.22 -22.07 18.32
N PRO A 197 6.69 -21.26 19.26
CA PRO A 197 5.75 -20.21 18.89
C PRO A 197 6.44 -19.27 17.90
N GLN A 198 5.85 -19.10 16.73
CA GLN A 198 6.31 -18.15 15.74
C GLN A 198 5.95 -16.73 16.24
N ARG A 199 6.93 -16.05 16.82
CA ARG A 199 6.84 -14.64 17.23
C ARG A 199 7.14 -13.73 16.07
#